data_f2da9381d34ab7af227c51611b548c07
#
_entry.id   f2da9381d34ab7af227c51611b548c07
#
_cell.length_a   1.000
_cell.length_b   1.000
_cell.length_c   1.000
_cell.angle_alpha   90.00
_cell.angle_beta   90.00
_cell.angle_gamma   90.00
#
_symmetry.space_group_name_H-M   'P 1'
#
loop_
_entity.id
_entity.type
_entity.pdbx_description
1 polymer ?
#
loop_
_entity_poly.entity_id
_entity_poly.type
_entity_poly.pdbx_seq_one_letter_code
_entity_poly.pdbx_strand_id
1 'polypeptide(L)'
;DEGLVSARLMADIGKPDVVRFMGSMDEKFIRQYPSEPLRIRTGIDGDLNKLKLTTLTAELPGALGLFARGELTHLTDSLLRGGDITLEAETKDLKFVSTLAEGIEIPYGTRLEGKFTMAGTKMGTDLLLMQPEAQAVAAADTIPITVYNDSISVADDFKMERAARLFAKYDLSRDRYEADLAVN
;
A
#
# COMPACT_ATOMS: atom_id res chain seq x y z
N ASP A 1 12.48 31.43 9.24
CA ASP A 1 12.54 30.19 10.06
C ASP A 1 11.62 29.17 9.43
N GLU A 2 12.16 28.30 8.59
CA GLU A 2 11.44 27.15 8.06
C GLU A 2 11.35 26.14 9.18
N GLY A 3 10.14 26.00 9.74
CA GLY A 3 9.92 25.16 10.90
C GLY A 3 10.19 23.68 10.60
N LEU A 4 11.12 23.09 11.29
CA LEU A 4 11.34 21.63 11.25
C LEU A 4 10.11 20.92 11.81
N VAL A 5 9.62 19.94 11.07
CA VAL A 5 8.54 19.05 11.47
C VAL A 5 9.14 17.66 11.72
N SER A 6 8.95 17.16 12.92
CA SER A 6 9.18 15.75 13.22
C SER A 6 7.92 15.21 13.89
N ALA A 7 7.25 14.30 13.23
CA ALA A 7 6.00 13.73 13.71
C ALA A 7 6.03 12.20 13.58
N ARG A 8 5.51 11.54 14.61
CA ARG A 8 5.29 10.10 14.62
C ARG A 8 3.85 9.83 14.99
N LEU A 9 3.19 9.02 14.19
CA LEU A 9 1.84 8.55 14.47
C LEU A 9 1.87 7.03 14.67
N MET A 10 1.18 6.59 15.70
CA MET A 10 0.88 5.17 15.95
C MET A 10 -0.61 5.06 16.19
N ALA A 11 -1.26 4.16 15.50
CA ALA A 11 -2.67 3.88 15.66
C ALA A 11 -2.92 2.37 15.59
N ASP A 12 -3.68 1.87 16.56
CA ASP A 12 -4.19 0.51 16.55
C ASP A 12 -5.72 0.61 16.48
N ILE A 13 -6.27 0.21 15.32
CA ILE A 13 -7.69 0.34 15.01
C ILE A 13 -8.33 -1.03 15.11
N GLY A 14 -9.11 -1.23 16.13
CA GLY A 14 -9.81 -2.49 16.37
C GLY A 14 -10.98 -2.72 15.41
N LYS A 15 -11.38 -3.99 15.24
CA LYS A 15 -12.55 -4.36 14.44
C LYS A 15 -13.82 -3.56 14.80
N PRO A 16 -14.14 -3.29 16.08
CA PRO A 16 -15.30 -2.46 16.44
C PRO A 16 -15.22 -1.04 15.89
N ASP A 17 -14.02 -0.45 15.86
CA ASP A 17 -13.80 0.90 15.35
C ASP A 17 -13.97 0.95 13.83
N VAL A 18 -13.45 -0.06 13.12
CA VAL A 18 -13.64 -0.19 11.67
C VAL A 18 -15.12 -0.29 11.33
N VAL A 19 -15.85 -1.17 12.02
CA VAL A 19 -17.30 -1.33 11.82
C VAL A 19 -18.06 -0.04 12.08
N ARG A 20 -17.71 0.66 13.16
CA ARG A 20 -18.35 1.95 13.52
C ARG A 20 -18.06 3.05 12.50
N PHE A 21 -16.82 3.10 11.99
CA PHE A 21 -16.39 4.13 11.04
C PHE A 21 -17.00 3.93 9.65
N MET A 22 -17.15 2.69 9.22
CA MET A 22 -17.68 2.35 7.90
C MET A 22 -19.23 2.34 7.85
N GLY A 23 -19.89 2.57 8.95
CA GLY A 23 -21.38 2.63 9.00
C GLY A 23 -22.05 1.27 8.88
N SER A 24 -23.11 1.17 8.08
CA SER A 24 -23.84 -0.08 7.87
C SER A 24 -23.10 -1.01 6.89
N MET A 25 -22.21 -1.84 7.41
CA MET A 25 -21.53 -2.87 6.65
C MET A 25 -22.31 -4.18 6.62
N ASP A 26 -22.15 -4.94 5.53
CA ASP A 26 -22.71 -6.29 5.43
C ASP A 26 -22.18 -7.18 6.58
N GLU A 27 -23.08 -7.98 7.15
CA GLU A 27 -22.71 -8.94 8.19
C GLU A 27 -21.63 -9.92 7.75
N LYS A 28 -21.54 -10.25 6.46
CA LYS A 28 -20.48 -11.07 5.90
C LYS A 28 -19.12 -10.43 6.03
N PHE A 29 -19.02 -9.13 5.73
CA PHE A 29 -17.78 -8.36 5.94
C PHE A 29 -17.37 -8.44 7.41
N ILE A 30 -18.28 -8.12 8.32
CA ILE A 30 -18.00 -8.11 9.75
C ILE A 30 -17.52 -9.47 10.24
N ARG A 31 -18.10 -10.55 9.76
CA ARG A 31 -17.69 -11.92 10.14
C ARG A 31 -16.31 -12.29 9.62
N GLN A 32 -15.99 -11.89 8.40
CA GLN A 32 -14.73 -12.25 7.73
C GLN A 32 -13.58 -11.30 8.06
N TYR A 33 -13.87 -10.07 8.53
CA TYR A 33 -12.82 -9.13 8.93
C TYR A 33 -12.03 -9.70 10.11
N PRO A 34 -10.68 -9.64 10.07
CA PRO A 34 -9.82 -10.14 11.15
C PRO A 34 -10.18 -9.57 12.52
N SER A 35 -9.98 -10.35 13.56
CA SER A 35 -10.17 -9.90 14.95
C SER A 35 -9.02 -9.01 15.44
N GLU A 36 -7.85 -9.20 14.84
CA GLU A 36 -6.65 -8.42 15.16
C GLU A 36 -6.80 -6.96 14.73
N PRO A 37 -6.21 -6.02 15.47
CA PRO A 37 -6.27 -4.60 15.11
C PRO A 37 -5.42 -4.30 13.87
N LEU A 38 -5.91 -3.37 13.05
CA LEU A 38 -5.11 -2.72 12.02
C LEU A 38 -4.11 -1.79 12.72
N ARG A 39 -2.82 -2.07 12.57
CA ARG A 39 -1.72 -1.31 13.13
C ARG A 39 -1.16 -0.37 12.09
N ILE A 40 -1.19 0.93 12.36
CA ILE A 40 -0.61 1.95 11.48
C ILE A 40 0.51 2.65 12.24
N ARG A 41 1.67 2.77 11.61
CA ARG A 41 2.81 3.50 12.14
C ARG A 41 3.42 4.34 11.03
N THR A 42 3.62 5.62 11.31
CA THR A 42 4.26 6.52 10.35
C THR A 42 5.18 7.49 11.05
N GLY A 43 6.25 7.87 10.35
CA GLY A 43 7.18 8.90 10.78
C GLY A 43 7.46 9.86 9.63
N ILE A 44 7.41 11.15 9.94
CA ILE A 44 7.69 12.24 9.01
C ILE A 44 8.74 13.13 9.66
N ASP A 45 9.82 13.41 8.94
CA ASP A 45 10.89 14.30 9.38
C ASP A 45 11.27 15.28 8.28
N GLY A 46 11.56 16.52 8.63
CA GLY A 46 12.05 17.53 7.70
C GLY A 46 11.30 18.86 7.77
N ASP A 47 11.27 19.55 6.67
CA ASP A 47 10.55 20.81 6.46
C ASP A 47 9.83 20.82 5.10
N LEU A 48 9.27 21.96 4.71
CA LEU A 48 8.58 22.08 3.42
C LEU A 48 9.52 22.04 2.20
N ASN A 49 10.83 22.26 2.41
CA ASN A 49 11.83 22.10 1.35
C ASN A 49 12.32 20.67 1.20
N LYS A 50 12.30 19.90 2.32
CA LYS A 50 12.72 18.51 2.32
C LYS A 50 11.96 17.73 3.38
N LEU A 51 10.89 17.09 2.96
CA LEU A 51 10.03 16.26 3.80
C LEU A 51 10.30 14.79 3.53
N LYS A 52 10.77 14.09 4.54
CA LYS A 52 11.05 12.66 4.48
C LYS A 52 9.95 11.87 5.17
N LEU A 53 9.29 10.99 4.42
CA LEU A 53 8.51 9.90 4.98
C LEU A 53 9.47 8.78 5.37
N THR A 54 9.84 8.72 6.65
CA THR A 54 10.85 7.76 7.13
C THR A 54 10.33 6.35 7.04
N THR A 55 9.11 6.15 7.48
CA THR A 55 8.39 4.89 7.37
C THR A 55 6.89 5.15 7.40
N LEU A 56 6.14 4.44 6.60
CA LEU A 56 4.71 4.21 6.78
C LEU A 56 4.50 2.71 6.74
N THR A 57 4.01 2.14 7.83
CA THR A 57 3.59 0.75 7.87
C THR A 57 2.12 0.66 8.21
N ALA A 58 1.39 -0.20 7.52
CA ALA A 58 0.04 -0.60 7.91
C ALA A 58 -0.02 -2.13 7.88
N GLU A 59 -0.35 -2.73 9.00
CA GLU A 59 -0.40 -4.17 9.17
C GLU A 59 -1.76 -4.59 9.72
N LEU A 60 -2.46 -5.44 8.99
CA LEU A 60 -3.60 -6.19 9.47
C LEU A 60 -3.18 -7.66 9.55
N PRO A 61 -2.84 -8.16 10.76
CA PRO A 61 -2.30 -9.50 10.92
C PRO A 61 -3.16 -10.57 10.23
N GLY A 62 -2.51 -11.44 9.46
CA GLY A 62 -3.21 -12.49 8.71
C GLY A 62 -3.90 -12.04 7.42
N ALA A 63 -3.94 -10.74 7.11
CA ALA A 63 -4.63 -10.22 5.94
C ALA A 63 -3.77 -9.36 5.02
N LEU A 64 -3.11 -8.33 5.56
CA LEU A 64 -2.42 -7.31 4.75
C LEU A 64 -1.19 -6.78 5.49
N GLY A 65 -0.10 -6.61 4.76
CA GLY A 65 1.03 -5.80 5.14
C GLY A 65 1.30 -4.72 4.08
N LEU A 66 1.57 -3.50 4.50
CA LEU A 66 1.91 -2.38 3.64
C LEU A 66 3.10 -1.64 4.22
N PHE A 67 4.03 -1.28 3.38
CA PHE A 67 5.18 -0.47 3.69
C PHE A 67 5.36 0.65 2.65
N ALA A 68 5.63 1.87 3.10
CA ALA A 68 5.99 2.95 2.20
C ALA A 68 7.09 3.83 2.82
N ARG A 69 7.91 4.41 1.95
CA ARG A 69 8.97 5.37 2.30
C ARG A 69 9.25 6.29 1.12
N GLY A 70 9.84 7.43 1.41
CA GLY A 70 10.24 8.34 0.34
C GLY A 70 10.60 9.71 0.86
N GLU A 71 10.82 10.60 -0.09
CA GLU A 71 11.19 11.98 0.19
C GLU A 71 10.52 12.92 -0.81
N LEU A 72 9.98 14.01 -0.33
CA LEU A 72 9.40 15.06 -1.14
C LEU A 72 10.17 16.36 -0.89
N THR A 73 10.37 17.13 -1.93
CA THR A 73 11.16 18.37 -1.86
C THR A 73 10.37 19.56 -2.41
N HIS A 74 10.67 20.76 -1.88
CA HIS A 74 10.14 22.05 -2.33
C HIS A 74 8.61 22.07 -2.46
N LEU A 75 7.89 21.55 -1.45
CA LEU A 75 6.43 21.37 -1.50
C LEU A 75 5.65 22.67 -1.75
N THR A 76 6.21 23.80 -1.36
CA THR A 76 5.59 25.14 -1.54
C THR A 76 5.83 25.74 -2.91
N ASP A 77 6.82 25.26 -3.67
CA ASP A 77 7.14 25.79 -5.00
C ASP A 77 6.67 24.80 -6.08
N SER A 78 5.63 25.18 -6.80
CA SER A 78 5.02 24.31 -7.82
C SER A 78 5.95 23.98 -8.99
N LEU A 79 7.02 24.72 -9.21
CA LEU A 79 7.98 24.46 -10.29
C LEU A 79 9.16 23.60 -9.84
N LEU A 80 9.55 23.74 -8.56
CA LEU A 80 10.72 23.07 -8.00
C LEU A 80 10.38 21.79 -7.22
N ARG A 81 9.08 21.58 -6.88
CA ARG A 81 8.69 20.40 -6.09
C ARG A 81 9.11 19.12 -6.79
N GLY A 82 9.57 18.18 -5.99
CA GLY A 82 10.09 16.92 -6.51
C GLY A 82 10.07 15.83 -5.48
N GLY A 83 10.58 14.67 -5.88
CA GLY A 83 10.75 13.52 -4.99
C GLY A 83 9.98 12.30 -5.43
N ASP A 84 10.10 11.26 -4.62
CA ASP A 84 9.41 10.01 -4.85
C ASP A 84 9.05 9.29 -3.53
N ILE A 85 7.99 8.50 -3.62
CA ILE A 85 7.54 7.59 -2.58
C ILE A 85 7.44 6.20 -3.18
N THR A 86 8.08 5.22 -2.56
CA THR A 86 7.94 3.81 -2.89
C THR A 86 6.94 3.17 -1.95
N LEU A 87 6.16 2.24 -2.49
CA LEU A 87 5.12 1.49 -1.80
C LEU A 87 5.33 0.00 -2.08
N GLU A 88 5.26 -0.81 -1.04
CA GLU A 88 5.23 -2.26 -1.13
C GLU A 88 4.05 -2.76 -0.29
N ALA A 89 3.25 -3.65 -0.84
CA ALA A 89 2.18 -4.29 -0.09
C ALA A 89 2.11 -5.78 -0.43
N GLU A 90 1.73 -6.57 0.56
CA GLU A 90 1.52 -8.00 0.43
C GLU A 90 0.21 -8.39 1.08
N THR A 91 -0.54 -9.26 0.42
CA THR A 91 -1.81 -9.74 0.91
C THR A 91 -1.71 -11.21 1.33
N LYS A 92 -2.44 -11.55 2.37
CA LYS A 92 -2.61 -12.93 2.84
C LYS A 92 -4.04 -13.37 2.61
N ASP A 93 -4.92 -13.22 3.58
CA ASP A 93 -6.33 -13.54 3.45
C ASP A 93 -7.17 -12.26 3.40
N LEU A 94 -7.63 -11.91 2.20
CA LEU A 94 -8.48 -10.76 1.95
C LEU A 94 -9.92 -11.14 1.59
N LYS A 95 -10.41 -12.31 2.03
CA LYS A 95 -11.80 -12.76 1.76
C LYS A 95 -12.84 -11.71 2.15
N PHE A 96 -12.60 -10.93 3.20
CA PHE A 96 -13.52 -9.86 3.58
C PHE A 96 -13.62 -8.75 2.53
N VAL A 97 -12.59 -8.55 1.69
CA VAL A 97 -12.63 -7.53 0.61
C VAL A 97 -13.59 -7.93 -0.49
N SER A 98 -13.73 -9.24 -0.79
CA SER A 98 -14.67 -9.72 -1.80
C SER A 98 -16.14 -9.45 -1.43
N THR A 99 -16.42 -9.16 -0.16
CA THR A 99 -17.76 -8.77 0.29
C THR A 99 -18.09 -7.32 -0.01
N LEU A 100 -17.07 -6.48 -0.29
CA LEU A 100 -17.23 -5.06 -0.61
C LEU A 100 -17.51 -4.82 -2.10
N ALA A 101 -17.01 -5.72 -2.93
CA ALA A 101 -17.16 -5.61 -4.38
C ALA A 101 -17.32 -7.03 -4.97
N GLU A 102 -18.51 -7.31 -5.51
CA GLU A 102 -18.80 -8.59 -6.12
C GLU A 102 -17.84 -8.88 -7.29
N GLY A 103 -17.30 -10.09 -7.32
CA GLY A 103 -16.39 -10.56 -8.38
C GLY A 103 -14.93 -10.15 -8.20
N ILE A 104 -14.55 -9.48 -7.13
CA ILE A 104 -13.15 -9.23 -6.81
C ILE A 104 -12.64 -10.34 -5.87
N GLU A 105 -11.77 -11.19 -6.40
CA GLU A 105 -11.00 -12.15 -5.63
C GLU A 105 -9.51 -11.76 -5.70
N ILE A 106 -8.91 -11.52 -4.54
CA ILE A 106 -7.47 -11.24 -4.45
C ILE A 106 -6.81 -12.52 -3.97
N PRO A 107 -5.99 -13.16 -4.82
CA PRO A 107 -5.29 -14.38 -4.44
C PRO A 107 -4.38 -14.16 -3.24
N TYR A 108 -4.24 -15.21 -2.42
CA TYR A 108 -3.28 -15.25 -1.33
C TYR A 108 -1.86 -14.98 -1.87
N GLY A 109 -1.08 -14.16 -1.16
CA GLY A 109 0.30 -13.84 -1.55
C GLY A 109 0.41 -12.84 -2.70
N THR A 110 -0.66 -12.16 -3.09
CA THR A 110 -0.58 -11.06 -4.07
C THR A 110 0.30 -9.95 -3.52
N ARG A 111 1.24 -9.47 -4.33
CA ARG A 111 2.13 -8.35 -4.04
C ARG A 111 1.80 -7.16 -4.91
N LEU A 112 1.87 -5.98 -4.32
CA LEU A 112 1.81 -4.70 -5.00
C LEU A 112 3.11 -3.96 -4.75
N GLU A 113 3.81 -3.61 -5.82
CA GLU A 113 4.93 -2.68 -5.78
C GLU A 113 4.51 -1.39 -6.46
N GLY A 114 4.87 -0.26 -5.86
CA GLY A 114 4.45 1.03 -6.37
C GLY A 114 5.51 2.10 -6.22
N LYS A 115 5.52 3.02 -7.17
CA LYS A 115 6.31 4.23 -7.09
C LYS A 115 5.45 5.42 -7.49
N PHE A 116 5.35 6.38 -6.59
CA PHE A 116 4.81 7.69 -6.87
C PHE A 116 5.96 8.67 -7.07
N THR A 117 5.90 9.50 -8.10
CA THR A 117 6.91 10.50 -8.43
C THR A 117 6.30 11.88 -8.59
N MET A 118 7.03 12.90 -8.20
CA MET A 118 6.68 14.30 -8.39
C MET A 118 7.86 15.05 -8.99
N ALA A 119 7.60 15.85 -10.03
CA ALA A 119 8.61 16.69 -10.68
C ALA A 119 7.96 17.97 -11.22
N GLY A 120 8.09 19.08 -10.51
CA GLY A 120 7.40 20.33 -10.79
C GLY A 120 5.88 20.14 -10.78
N THR A 121 5.23 20.44 -11.89
CA THR A 121 3.78 20.25 -12.06
C THR A 121 3.38 18.84 -12.46
N LYS A 122 4.35 17.96 -12.67
CA LYS A 122 4.08 16.58 -13.14
C LYS A 122 4.11 15.60 -11.98
N MET A 123 3.12 14.74 -11.96
CA MET A 123 3.00 13.62 -11.04
C MET A 123 2.96 12.32 -11.84
N GLY A 124 3.56 11.28 -11.31
CA GLY A 124 3.57 9.95 -11.94
C GLY A 124 3.33 8.87 -10.91
N THR A 125 2.68 7.80 -11.36
CA THR A 125 2.46 6.58 -10.58
C THR A 125 2.78 5.39 -11.45
N ASP A 126 3.55 4.46 -10.92
CA ASP A 126 3.84 3.17 -11.53
C ASP A 126 3.52 2.10 -10.49
N LEU A 127 2.50 1.29 -10.73
CA LEU A 127 2.05 0.22 -9.85
C LEU A 127 2.18 -1.11 -10.57
N LEU A 128 2.84 -2.05 -9.93
CA LEU A 128 3.01 -3.42 -10.41
C LEU A 128 2.32 -4.38 -9.46
N LEU A 129 1.31 -5.09 -9.97
CA LEU A 129 0.63 -6.16 -9.26
C LEU A 129 1.22 -7.51 -9.71
N MET A 130 1.65 -8.29 -8.74
CA MET A 130 2.20 -9.62 -8.93
C MET A 130 1.38 -10.64 -8.16
N GLN A 131 1.15 -11.79 -8.77
CA GLN A 131 0.45 -12.91 -8.14
C GLN A 131 1.32 -14.16 -8.17
N PRO A 132 1.25 -15.04 -7.16
CA PRO A 132 1.92 -16.32 -7.21
C PRO A 132 1.30 -17.20 -8.30
N GLU A 133 2.13 -18.05 -8.94
CA GLU A 133 1.62 -19.04 -9.89
C GLU A 133 0.53 -19.90 -9.24
N ALA A 134 -0.51 -20.24 -9.98
CA ALA A 134 -1.68 -20.97 -9.47
C ALA A 134 -1.33 -22.32 -8.80
N GLN A 135 -0.23 -22.94 -9.19
CA GLN A 135 0.27 -24.20 -8.58
C GLN A 135 0.87 -23.99 -7.19
N ALA A 136 1.37 -22.78 -6.89
CA ALA A 136 1.96 -22.46 -5.60
C ALA A 136 0.89 -22.21 -4.53
N VAL A 137 -0.28 -21.70 -4.92
CA VAL A 137 -1.39 -21.43 -4.00
C VAL A 137 -1.92 -22.71 -3.36
N ALA A 138 -1.95 -23.81 -4.09
CA ALA A 138 -2.40 -25.13 -3.56
C ALA A 138 -1.46 -25.73 -2.50
N ALA A 139 -0.19 -25.31 -2.49
CA ALA A 139 0.80 -25.75 -1.50
C ALA A 139 0.90 -24.84 -0.27
N ALA A 140 0.30 -23.65 -0.33
CA ALA A 140 0.45 -22.60 0.69
C ALA A 140 -0.30 -22.86 2.00
N ASP A 141 -1.23 -23.82 2.06
CA ASP A 141 -1.96 -24.15 3.29
C ASP A 141 -1.06 -24.67 4.43
N THR A 142 0.22 -24.91 4.18
CA THR A 142 1.16 -25.49 5.12
C THR A 142 2.39 -24.66 5.44
N ILE A 143 2.57 -23.48 4.85
CA ILE A 143 3.83 -22.71 5.01
C ILE A 143 3.68 -21.63 6.07
N PRO A 144 4.47 -21.66 7.16
CA PRO A 144 4.48 -20.61 8.16
C PRO A 144 5.15 -19.34 7.61
N ILE A 145 4.49 -18.20 7.80
CA ILE A 145 5.04 -16.90 7.44
C ILE A 145 5.74 -16.32 8.66
N THR A 146 6.99 -15.95 8.51
CA THR A 146 7.78 -15.28 9.55
C THR A 146 7.97 -13.81 9.18
N VAL A 147 7.54 -12.91 10.06
CA VAL A 147 7.80 -11.48 9.93
C VAL A 147 9.08 -11.17 10.68
N TYR A 148 10.10 -10.68 9.97
CA TYR A 148 11.32 -10.13 10.58
C TYR A 148 11.29 -8.60 10.56
N ASN A 149 11.96 -7.98 11.54
CA ASN A 149 12.14 -6.53 11.65
C ASN A 149 12.60 -5.95 10.31
N ASP A 150 11.84 -4.99 9.78
CA ASP A 150 12.13 -4.15 8.61
C ASP A 150 12.00 -4.77 7.20
N SER A 151 11.59 -6.03 7.06
CA SER A 151 11.23 -6.59 5.75
C SER A 151 10.20 -7.70 5.89
N ILE A 152 9.24 -7.73 4.98
CA ILE A 152 8.32 -8.85 4.82
C ILE A 152 9.04 -9.86 3.96
N SER A 153 9.57 -10.93 4.55
CA SER A 153 10.04 -12.06 3.77
C SER A 153 8.98 -13.16 3.82
N VAL A 154 8.40 -13.44 2.67
CA VAL A 154 7.73 -14.72 2.47
C VAL A 154 8.85 -15.74 2.36
N ALA A 155 8.83 -16.74 3.22
CA ALA A 155 9.71 -17.88 3.02
C ALA A 155 9.34 -18.48 1.67
N ASP A 156 10.27 -18.34 0.76
CA ASP A 156 10.54 -19.11 -0.43
C ASP A 156 9.79 -18.85 -1.75
N ASP A 157 10.60 -18.78 -2.75
CA ASP A 157 10.65 -19.35 -4.11
C ASP A 157 9.32 -19.52 -4.87
N PHE A 158 8.25 -18.84 -4.45
CA PHE A 158 7.09 -18.73 -5.32
C PHE A 158 7.50 -17.89 -6.53
N LYS A 159 7.47 -18.51 -7.68
CA LYS A 159 7.57 -17.78 -8.92
C LYS A 159 6.38 -16.83 -9.02
N MET A 160 6.67 -15.55 -8.94
CA MET A 160 5.68 -14.49 -9.05
C MET A 160 5.48 -14.14 -10.51
N GLU A 161 4.23 -14.07 -10.94
CA GLU A 161 3.87 -13.62 -12.27
C GLU A 161 3.27 -12.22 -12.19
N ARG A 162 3.59 -11.40 -13.20
CA ARG A 162 2.96 -10.10 -13.35
C ARG A 162 1.49 -10.30 -13.69
N ALA A 163 0.60 -9.85 -12.83
CA ALA A 163 -0.84 -9.88 -13.09
C ALA A 163 -1.32 -8.61 -13.78
N ALA A 164 -0.83 -7.44 -13.33
CA ALA A 164 -1.20 -6.17 -13.93
C ALA A 164 -0.11 -5.11 -13.67
N ARG A 165 -0.06 -4.10 -14.55
CA ARG A 165 0.72 -2.89 -14.33
C ARG A 165 -0.11 -1.67 -14.68
N LEU A 166 -0.22 -0.73 -13.75
CA LEU A 166 -0.81 0.57 -13.97
C LEU A 166 0.29 1.62 -14.00
N PHE A 167 0.36 2.35 -15.08
CA PHE A 167 1.21 3.52 -15.22
C PHE A 167 0.34 4.74 -15.47
N ALA A 168 0.45 5.77 -14.64
CA ALA A 168 -0.31 6.98 -14.80
C ALA A 168 0.58 8.21 -14.64
N LYS A 169 0.31 9.24 -15.43
CA LYS A 169 0.94 10.55 -15.35
C LYS A 169 -0.12 11.63 -15.34
N TYR A 170 0.11 12.65 -14.55
CA TYR A 170 -0.73 13.84 -14.49
C TYR A 170 0.12 15.10 -14.56
N ASP A 171 -0.26 16.04 -15.43
CA ASP A 171 0.36 17.35 -15.53
C ASP A 171 -0.62 18.43 -15.03
N LEU A 172 -0.38 18.91 -13.82
CA LEU A 172 -1.20 19.93 -13.15
C LEU A 172 -1.26 21.24 -13.95
N SER A 173 -0.21 21.58 -14.71
CA SER A 173 -0.16 22.85 -15.47
C SER A 173 -1.05 22.84 -16.70
N ARG A 174 -1.36 21.65 -17.22
CA ARG A 174 -2.12 21.46 -18.46
C ARG A 174 -3.46 20.75 -18.23
N ASP A 175 -3.75 20.39 -16.99
CA ASP A 175 -4.90 19.54 -16.62
C ASP A 175 -5.02 18.30 -17.51
N ARG A 176 -3.88 17.66 -17.75
CA ARG A 176 -3.77 16.51 -18.65
C ARG A 176 -3.29 15.29 -17.89
N TYR A 177 -3.99 14.18 -18.11
CA TYR A 177 -3.57 12.88 -17.58
C TYR A 177 -3.34 11.88 -18.72
N GLU A 178 -2.45 10.96 -18.50
CA GLU A 178 -2.21 9.77 -19.31
C GLU A 178 -2.22 8.57 -18.37
N ALA A 179 -2.93 7.52 -18.73
CA ALA A 179 -2.92 6.27 -18.00
C ALA A 179 -2.83 5.09 -18.96
N ASP A 180 -2.05 4.11 -18.60
CA ASP A 180 -1.88 2.85 -19.30
C ASP A 180 -2.05 1.70 -18.30
N LEU A 181 -2.92 0.76 -18.61
CA LEU A 181 -3.19 -0.42 -17.80
C LEU A 181 -2.93 -1.67 -18.66
N ALA A 182 -1.87 -2.39 -18.30
CA ALA A 182 -1.59 -3.71 -18.86
C ALA A 182 -2.05 -4.79 -17.87
N VAL A 183 -2.85 -5.72 -18.35
CA VAL A 183 -3.32 -6.90 -17.60
C VAL A 183 -2.87 -8.13 -18.38
N ASN A 184 -2.30 -9.13 -17.70
CA ASN A 184 -1.89 -10.41 -18.29
C ASN A 184 -3.00 -11.45 -18.13
#